data_7b4a84bed35c589ff86a0b24ab052180
#
_entry.id   7b4a84bed35c589ff86a0b24ab052180
#
_cell.length_a   1.000
_cell.length_b   1.000
_cell.length_c   1.000
_cell.angle_alpha   90.00
_cell.angle_beta   90.00
_cell.angle_gamma   90.00
#
_symmetry.space_group_name_H-M   'P 1'
#
loop_
_entity.id
_entity.type
_entity.pdbx_description
1 polymer ?
#
loop_
_entity_poly.entity_id
_entity_poly.type
_entity_poly.pdbx_seq_one_letter_code
_entity_poly.pdbx_strand_id
1 'polypeptide(L)'
;MKYIIDTEVLNKEKLSLAEFGILLYYVGGGENMILSRVNECLWEKGYLIKESKDTYSFLSPKFEELQVILAEGSNKKSINKRAEDLAPKIKSLYPLGYKCMYIGGSPKKYPWRDSDRVIANRLKIFFKRYGDKYTDAQILEATQRYVQGFKDDDTYMKLLKYFIFKDDKKLDSSGDIYIDESSELVAFIENPELIGGTNNDIGEII
;
A
#
# COMPACT_ATOMS: atom_id res chain seq x y z
N MET A 1 18.81 11.99 3.15
CA MET A 1 17.39 11.73 2.96
C MET A 1 17.10 11.72 1.46
N LYS A 2 16.34 10.75 0.92
CA LYS A 2 16.07 10.64 -0.52
C LYS A 2 14.61 11.03 -0.75
N TYR A 3 14.37 12.14 -1.41
CA TYR A 3 13.02 12.60 -1.75
C TYR A 3 12.64 12.12 -3.15
N ILE A 4 11.45 11.56 -3.31
CA ILE A 4 10.84 11.32 -4.61
C ILE A 4 9.92 12.50 -4.88
N ILE A 5 10.27 13.33 -5.85
CA ILE A 5 9.53 14.55 -6.17
C ILE A 5 8.47 14.23 -7.21
N ASP A 6 7.20 14.50 -6.89
CA ASP A 6 6.11 14.43 -7.84
C ASP A 6 5.96 15.76 -8.58
N THR A 7 6.42 15.81 -9.83
CA THR A 7 6.38 17.03 -10.64
C THR A 7 4.95 17.48 -10.99
N GLU A 8 3.96 16.57 -11.00
CA GLU A 8 2.56 16.95 -11.23
C GLU A 8 1.99 17.73 -10.02
N VAL A 9 2.39 17.36 -8.80
CA VAL A 9 2.03 18.10 -7.59
C VAL A 9 2.66 19.50 -7.62
N LEU A 10 3.95 19.58 -7.96
CA LEU A 10 4.62 20.87 -8.05
C LEU A 10 3.98 21.79 -9.10
N ASN A 11 3.58 21.26 -10.24
CA ASN A 11 2.91 22.01 -11.30
C ASN A 11 1.53 22.53 -10.85
N LYS A 12 0.75 21.74 -10.11
CA LYS A 12 -0.52 22.19 -9.53
C LYS A 12 -0.33 23.35 -8.56
N GLU A 13 0.72 23.28 -7.76
CA GLU A 13 1.07 24.30 -6.78
C GLU A 13 1.83 25.49 -7.40
N LYS A 14 2.06 25.47 -8.72
CA LYS A 14 2.81 26.49 -9.46
C LYS A 14 4.22 26.71 -8.91
N LEU A 15 4.85 25.64 -8.42
CA LEU A 15 6.23 25.62 -7.95
C LEU A 15 7.15 25.03 -9.01
N SER A 16 8.25 25.71 -9.29
CA SER A 16 9.35 25.13 -10.04
C SER A 16 10.15 24.15 -9.16
N LEU A 17 10.87 23.24 -9.79
CA LEU A 17 11.78 22.32 -9.08
C LEU A 17 12.85 23.07 -8.27
N ALA A 18 13.34 24.22 -8.80
CA ALA A 18 14.31 25.07 -8.12
C ALA A 18 13.72 25.71 -6.84
N GLU A 19 12.52 26.25 -6.92
CA GLU A 19 11.81 26.82 -5.76
C GLU A 19 11.56 25.74 -4.69
N PHE A 20 11.16 24.56 -5.09
CA PHE A 20 10.98 23.44 -4.16
C PHE A 20 12.31 22.99 -3.53
N GLY A 21 13.40 22.96 -4.30
CA GLY A 21 14.74 22.70 -3.77
C GLY A 21 15.18 23.68 -2.68
N ILE A 22 14.83 24.95 -2.83
CA ILE A 22 15.09 25.98 -1.82
C ILE A 22 14.26 25.74 -0.56
N LEU A 23 12.99 25.37 -0.69
CA LEU A 23 12.16 25.01 0.46
C LEU A 23 12.73 23.82 1.22
N LEU A 24 13.21 22.78 0.52
CA LEU A 24 13.87 21.63 1.16
C LEU A 24 15.20 22.02 1.83
N TYR A 25 15.95 22.96 1.27
CA TYR A 25 17.17 23.48 1.89
C TYR A 25 16.88 24.14 3.25
N TYR A 26 15.83 24.95 3.33
CA TYR A 26 15.40 25.56 4.59
C TYR A 26 14.95 24.53 5.61
N VAL A 27 14.18 23.49 5.22
CA VAL A 27 13.79 22.38 6.11
C VAL A 27 15.01 21.64 6.67
N GLY A 28 16.08 21.54 5.89
CA GLY A 28 17.33 20.94 6.31
C GLY A 28 18.17 21.78 7.28
N GLY A 29 17.68 22.94 7.73
CA GLY A 29 18.39 23.85 8.63
C GLY A 29 19.35 24.78 7.90
N GLY A 30 19.22 24.95 6.58
CA GLY A 30 19.99 25.92 5.82
C GLY A 30 19.66 27.34 6.27
N GLU A 31 20.69 28.11 6.54
CA GLU A 31 20.57 29.54 6.89
C GLU A 31 20.21 30.37 5.66
N ASN A 32 19.63 31.55 5.89
CA ASN A 32 19.16 32.53 4.91
C ASN A 32 20.09 32.64 3.69
N MET A 33 19.79 31.93 2.60
CA MET A 33 20.44 32.20 1.33
C MET A 33 19.90 33.51 0.75
N ILE A 34 20.81 34.41 0.35
CA ILE A 34 20.50 35.68 -0.30
C ILE A 34 19.99 35.40 -1.74
N LEU A 35 18.83 34.80 -1.83
CA LEU A 35 18.08 34.68 -3.08
C LEU A 35 16.81 35.53 -2.98
N SER A 36 16.99 36.81 -2.79
CA SER A 36 15.90 37.77 -2.51
C SER A 36 14.70 37.61 -3.46
N ARG A 37 14.94 37.42 -4.74
CA ARG A 37 13.86 37.21 -5.72
C ARG A 37 13.09 35.90 -5.55
N VAL A 38 13.76 34.81 -5.24
CA VAL A 38 13.10 33.51 -5.08
C VAL A 38 12.34 33.46 -3.77
N ASN A 39 12.91 34.01 -2.70
CA ASN A 39 12.22 34.12 -1.41
C ASN A 39 10.99 35.03 -1.52
N GLU A 40 11.07 36.11 -2.26
CA GLU A 40 9.93 36.99 -2.51
C GLU A 40 8.82 36.27 -3.30
N CYS A 41 9.17 35.52 -4.35
CA CYS A 41 8.24 34.71 -5.09
C CYS A 41 7.58 33.61 -4.23
N LEU A 42 8.34 32.92 -3.36
CA LEU A 42 7.81 31.92 -2.44
C LEU A 42 6.91 32.53 -1.37
N TRP A 43 7.21 33.72 -0.89
CA TRP A 43 6.34 34.47 0.00
C TRP A 43 5.03 34.89 -0.69
N GLU A 44 5.08 35.43 -1.90
CA GLU A 44 3.90 35.77 -2.69
C GLU A 44 3.00 34.56 -2.96
N LYS A 45 3.60 33.39 -3.16
CA LYS A 45 2.89 32.12 -3.32
C LYS A 45 2.37 31.54 -1.96
N GLY A 46 2.75 32.16 -0.84
CA GLY A 46 2.31 31.79 0.50
C GLY A 46 3.07 30.63 1.15
N TYR A 47 4.22 30.22 0.61
CA TYR A 47 5.06 29.15 1.21
C TYR A 47 6.04 29.63 2.27
N LEU A 48 6.37 30.92 2.27
CA LEU A 48 7.20 31.55 3.28
C LEU A 48 6.39 32.60 4.06
N ILE A 49 6.73 32.78 5.31
CA ILE A 49 6.24 33.90 6.13
C ILE A 49 7.35 34.96 6.20
N LYS A 50 7.02 36.21 5.92
CA LYS A 50 7.95 37.31 6.00
C LYS A 50 7.92 37.89 7.41
N GLU A 51 9.03 37.75 8.14
CA GLU A 51 9.15 38.24 9.52
C GLU A 51 9.67 39.69 9.60
N SER A 52 10.55 40.07 8.66
CA SER A 52 11.09 41.42 8.55
C SER A 52 11.42 41.75 7.11
N LYS A 53 12.01 42.93 6.84
CA LYS A 53 12.32 43.40 5.48
C LYS A 53 13.15 42.39 4.66
N ASP A 54 14.06 41.67 5.33
CA ASP A 54 15.00 40.74 4.68
C ASP A 54 15.01 39.33 5.32
N THR A 55 14.06 39.04 6.22
CA THR A 55 13.99 37.76 6.94
C THR A 55 12.70 37.04 6.61
N TYR A 56 12.81 35.80 6.15
CA TYR A 56 11.70 34.94 5.85
C TYR A 56 11.72 33.69 6.76
N SER A 57 10.58 33.37 7.34
CA SER A 57 10.35 32.10 8.03
C SER A 57 9.66 31.11 7.07
N PHE A 58 10.01 29.84 7.19
CA PHE A 58 9.57 28.81 6.25
C PHE A 58 8.45 27.91 6.79
N LEU A 59 7.87 28.26 7.92
CA LEU A 59 6.76 27.47 8.49
C LEU A 59 5.41 28.10 8.11
N SER A 60 5.09 28.17 6.82
CA SER A 60 3.73 28.49 6.44
C SER A 60 2.87 27.22 6.51
N PRO A 61 1.61 27.30 6.96
CA PRO A 61 0.68 26.16 6.94
C PRO A 61 0.54 25.51 5.54
N LYS A 62 0.60 26.34 4.51
CA LYS A 62 0.55 25.87 3.12
C LYS A 62 1.74 24.97 2.74
N PHE A 63 2.92 25.25 3.30
CA PHE A 63 4.10 24.41 3.06
C PHE A 63 3.98 23.06 3.79
N GLU A 64 3.45 23.05 5.00
CA GLU A 64 3.16 21.80 5.73
C GLU A 64 2.17 20.91 4.97
N GLU A 65 1.09 21.50 4.43
CA GLU A 65 0.13 20.79 3.59
C GLU A 65 0.80 20.18 2.34
N LEU A 66 1.66 20.94 1.66
CA LEU A 66 2.42 20.46 0.51
C LEU A 66 3.32 19.27 0.87
N GLN A 67 3.99 19.31 2.01
CA GLN A 67 4.82 18.20 2.48
C GLN A 67 4.00 16.92 2.69
N VAL A 68 2.82 17.03 3.28
CA VAL A 68 1.90 15.89 3.48
C VAL A 68 1.48 15.31 2.12
N ILE A 69 1.04 16.17 1.17
CA ILE A 69 0.62 15.73 -0.17
C ILE A 69 1.75 15.01 -0.91
N LEU A 70 2.98 15.52 -0.83
CA LEU A 70 4.14 14.91 -1.47
C LEU A 70 4.51 13.57 -0.82
N ALA A 71 4.44 13.48 0.50
CA ALA A 71 4.69 12.24 1.24
C ALA A 71 3.66 11.16 0.88
N GLU A 72 2.38 11.51 0.83
CA GLU A 72 1.29 10.61 0.45
C GLU A 72 1.39 10.17 -1.02
N GLY A 73 1.69 11.09 -1.92
CA GLY A 73 1.90 10.79 -3.34
C GLY A 73 3.06 9.84 -3.58
N SER A 74 4.16 10.04 -2.86
CA SER A 74 5.35 9.17 -2.91
C SER A 74 5.03 7.76 -2.41
N ASN A 75 4.36 7.64 -1.26
CA ASN A 75 3.93 6.35 -0.72
C ASN A 75 2.99 5.61 -1.67
N LYS A 76 2.04 6.30 -2.27
CA LYS A 76 1.08 5.69 -3.20
C LYS A 76 1.77 5.15 -4.46
N LYS A 77 2.73 5.88 -5.04
CA LYS A 77 3.52 5.42 -6.20
C LYS A 77 4.40 4.22 -5.83
N SER A 78 5.03 4.24 -4.66
CA SER A 78 5.86 3.14 -4.15
C SER A 78 5.02 1.88 -3.94
N ILE A 79 3.87 1.97 -3.27
CA ILE A 79 2.95 0.86 -3.04
C ILE A 79 2.45 0.29 -4.37
N ASN A 80 2.07 1.13 -5.32
CA ASN A 80 1.56 0.68 -6.61
C ASN A 80 2.61 -0.13 -7.37
N LYS A 81 3.84 0.39 -7.46
CA LYS A 81 4.96 -0.29 -8.13
C LYS A 81 5.30 -1.61 -7.44
N ARG A 82 5.43 -1.61 -6.11
CA ARG A 82 5.71 -2.81 -5.33
C ARG A 82 4.67 -3.90 -5.56
N ALA A 83 3.38 -3.53 -5.54
CA ALA A 83 2.29 -4.47 -5.78
C ALA A 83 2.30 -5.04 -7.21
N GLU A 84 2.60 -4.22 -8.21
CA GLU A 84 2.70 -4.63 -9.61
C GLU A 84 3.91 -5.55 -9.86
N ASP A 85 5.06 -5.28 -9.24
CA ASP A 85 6.27 -6.10 -9.34
C ASP A 85 6.14 -7.44 -8.59
N LEU A 86 5.36 -7.48 -7.49
CA LEU A 86 5.16 -8.67 -6.68
C LEU A 86 4.04 -9.59 -7.23
N ALA A 87 3.01 -9.03 -7.87
CA ALA A 87 1.85 -9.78 -8.34
C ALA A 87 2.21 -10.99 -9.23
N PRO A 88 3.06 -10.89 -10.27
CA PRO A 88 3.44 -12.05 -11.08
C PRO A 88 4.22 -13.09 -10.29
N LYS A 89 5.03 -12.68 -9.30
CA LYS A 89 5.83 -13.59 -8.48
C LYS A 89 4.95 -14.43 -7.56
N ILE A 90 4.05 -13.79 -6.80
CA ILE A 90 3.12 -14.51 -5.91
C ILE A 90 2.17 -15.39 -6.70
N LYS A 91 1.72 -14.93 -7.87
CA LYS A 91 0.87 -15.68 -8.77
C LYS A 91 1.55 -16.95 -9.29
N SER A 92 2.84 -16.93 -9.54
CA SER A 92 3.58 -18.11 -10.04
C SER A 92 3.62 -19.25 -9.03
N LEU A 93 3.46 -18.98 -7.74
CA LEU A 93 3.43 -19.98 -6.68
C LEU A 93 2.11 -20.77 -6.62
N TYR A 94 1.01 -20.18 -7.10
CA TYR A 94 -0.30 -20.83 -7.10
C TYR A 94 -0.47 -21.79 -8.29
N PRO A 95 -1.31 -22.83 -8.17
CA PRO A 95 -1.56 -23.78 -9.26
C PRO A 95 -2.22 -23.11 -10.46
N LEU A 96 -2.02 -23.70 -11.62
CA LEU A 96 -2.75 -23.36 -12.84
C LEU A 96 -4.17 -23.98 -12.79
N GLY A 97 -5.09 -23.41 -13.57
CA GLY A 97 -6.43 -23.96 -13.73
C GLY A 97 -7.46 -23.30 -12.84
N TYR A 98 -8.48 -24.06 -12.46
CA TYR A 98 -9.69 -23.55 -11.85
C TYR A 98 -10.11 -24.39 -10.64
N LYS A 99 -10.56 -23.74 -9.59
CA LYS A 99 -11.31 -24.33 -8.50
C LYS A 99 -12.77 -24.50 -8.92
N CYS A 100 -13.32 -25.69 -8.77
CA CYS A 100 -14.75 -25.95 -8.94
C CYS A 100 -15.47 -25.75 -7.61
N MET A 101 -16.46 -24.86 -7.59
CA MET A 101 -17.30 -24.61 -6.41
C MET A 101 -18.77 -24.80 -6.80
N TYR A 102 -19.54 -25.43 -5.93
CA TYR A 102 -20.99 -25.56 -6.11
C TYR A 102 -21.70 -24.40 -5.44
N ILE A 103 -22.35 -23.54 -6.24
CA ILE A 103 -23.10 -22.38 -5.75
C ILE A 103 -24.52 -22.48 -6.30
N GLY A 104 -25.51 -22.59 -5.40
CA GLY A 104 -26.92 -22.74 -5.79
C GLY A 104 -27.19 -24.01 -6.61
N GLY A 105 -26.49 -25.12 -6.29
CA GLY A 105 -26.65 -26.41 -6.95
C GLY A 105 -25.96 -26.55 -8.32
N SER A 106 -25.30 -25.49 -8.81
CA SER A 106 -24.59 -25.51 -10.09
C SER A 106 -23.07 -25.37 -9.90
N PRO A 107 -22.24 -26.18 -10.64
CA PRO A 107 -20.80 -26.05 -10.57
C PRO A 107 -20.33 -24.75 -11.25
N LYS A 108 -19.56 -23.95 -10.54
CA LYS A 108 -18.90 -22.73 -11.06
C LYS A 108 -17.40 -22.91 -11.00
N LYS A 109 -16.70 -22.47 -12.04
CA LYS A 109 -15.24 -22.51 -12.14
C LYS A 109 -14.66 -21.13 -11.83
N TYR A 110 -13.73 -21.08 -10.88
CA TYR A 110 -13.00 -19.88 -10.50
C TYR A 110 -11.51 -20.10 -10.71
N PRO A 111 -10.79 -19.18 -11.37
CA PRO A 111 -9.36 -19.35 -11.56
C PRO A 111 -8.66 -19.35 -10.20
N TRP A 112 -7.73 -20.30 -9.98
CA TRP A 112 -6.89 -20.30 -8.78
C TRP A 112 -6.14 -19.00 -8.61
N ARG A 113 -5.67 -18.46 -9.73
CA ARG A 113 -4.97 -17.20 -9.83
C ARG A 113 -5.66 -16.28 -10.83
N ASP A 114 -6.09 -15.15 -10.37
CA ASP A 114 -6.67 -14.11 -11.22
C ASP A 114 -5.60 -13.43 -12.10
N SER A 115 -5.99 -12.43 -12.90
CA SER A 115 -5.05 -11.60 -13.66
C SER A 115 -4.10 -10.84 -12.72
N ASP A 116 -2.91 -10.49 -13.22
CA ASP A 116 -1.90 -9.73 -12.45
C ASP A 116 -2.49 -8.42 -11.91
N ARG A 117 -3.37 -7.78 -12.67
CA ARG A 117 -4.08 -6.56 -12.24
C ARG A 117 -4.95 -6.79 -11.00
N VAL A 118 -5.69 -7.90 -10.96
CA VAL A 118 -6.54 -8.24 -9.80
C VAL A 118 -5.68 -8.53 -8.57
N ILE A 119 -4.60 -9.30 -8.75
CA ILE A 119 -3.67 -9.62 -7.67
C ILE A 119 -2.94 -8.37 -7.18
N ALA A 120 -2.44 -7.53 -8.10
CA ALA A 120 -1.83 -6.25 -7.74
C ALA A 120 -2.78 -5.35 -6.94
N ASN A 121 -4.06 -5.28 -7.30
CA ASN A 121 -5.04 -4.51 -6.55
C ASN A 121 -5.25 -5.04 -5.13
N ARG A 122 -5.26 -6.36 -4.91
CA ARG A 122 -5.33 -6.95 -3.56
C ARG A 122 -4.06 -6.67 -2.76
N LEU A 123 -2.89 -6.74 -3.38
CA LEU A 123 -1.62 -6.35 -2.76
C LEU A 123 -1.57 -4.85 -2.41
N LYS A 124 -2.14 -3.96 -3.25
CA LYS A 124 -2.26 -2.54 -2.92
C LYS A 124 -3.09 -2.30 -1.66
N ILE A 125 -4.20 -3.02 -1.48
CA ILE A 125 -5.01 -2.96 -0.27
C ILE A 125 -4.21 -3.47 0.93
N PHE A 126 -3.54 -4.63 0.77
CA PHE A 126 -2.68 -5.22 1.78
C PHE A 126 -1.57 -4.23 2.23
N PHE A 127 -0.83 -3.63 1.31
CA PHE A 127 0.22 -2.67 1.64
C PHE A 127 -0.30 -1.35 2.23
N LYS A 128 -1.49 -0.92 1.85
CA LYS A 128 -2.13 0.24 2.51
C LYS A 128 -2.42 -0.02 3.99
N ARG A 129 -2.84 -1.26 4.32
CA ARG A 129 -3.19 -1.63 5.69
C ARG A 129 -1.97 -1.92 6.56
N TYR A 130 -1.01 -2.65 6.01
CA TYR A 130 0.14 -3.15 6.78
C TYR A 130 1.44 -2.37 6.52
N GLY A 131 1.46 -1.47 5.55
CA GLY A 131 2.65 -0.69 5.19
C GLY A 131 3.82 -1.58 4.78
N ASP A 132 4.99 -1.25 5.32
CA ASP A 132 6.23 -2.00 5.11
C ASP A 132 6.53 -3.02 6.21
N LYS A 133 5.52 -3.38 7.03
CA LYS A 133 5.64 -4.36 8.12
C LYS A 133 6.18 -5.70 7.63
N TYR A 134 5.82 -6.11 6.41
CA TYR A 134 6.21 -7.39 5.82
C TYR A 134 7.03 -7.18 4.55
N THR A 135 8.14 -7.93 4.45
CA THR A 135 9.00 -7.94 3.25
C THR A 135 8.41 -8.81 2.14
N ASP A 136 8.82 -8.56 0.89
CA ASP A 136 8.41 -9.38 -0.25
C ASP A 136 8.85 -10.85 -0.10
N ALA A 137 10.00 -11.08 0.53
CA ALA A 137 10.49 -12.43 0.80
C ALA A 137 9.56 -13.18 1.76
N GLN A 138 9.13 -12.56 2.86
CA GLN A 138 8.18 -13.15 3.81
C GLN A 138 6.83 -13.45 3.15
N ILE A 139 6.34 -12.55 2.28
CA ILE A 139 5.09 -12.77 1.54
C ILE A 139 5.19 -13.98 0.61
N LEU A 140 6.27 -14.08 -0.15
CA LEU A 140 6.49 -15.21 -1.07
C LEU A 140 6.67 -16.52 -0.32
N GLU A 141 7.46 -16.55 0.74
CA GLU A 141 7.69 -17.73 1.57
C GLU A 141 6.39 -18.23 2.22
N ALA A 142 5.61 -17.33 2.83
CA ALA A 142 4.31 -17.66 3.43
C ALA A 142 3.34 -18.23 2.37
N THR A 143 3.30 -17.63 1.18
CA THR A 143 2.48 -18.13 0.07
C THR A 143 2.94 -19.52 -0.38
N GLN A 144 4.23 -19.76 -0.47
CA GLN A 144 4.77 -21.06 -0.87
C GLN A 144 4.41 -22.14 0.15
N ARG A 145 4.58 -21.87 1.45
CA ARG A 145 4.19 -22.81 2.53
C ARG A 145 2.69 -23.10 2.50
N TYR A 146 1.86 -22.06 2.30
CA TYR A 146 0.43 -22.23 2.16
C TYR A 146 0.07 -23.19 1.03
N VAL A 147 0.55 -22.94 -0.16
CA VAL A 147 0.24 -23.78 -1.35
C VAL A 147 0.82 -25.19 -1.20
N GLN A 148 2.02 -25.34 -0.63
CA GLN A 148 2.64 -26.66 -0.44
C GLN A 148 1.82 -27.57 0.46
N GLY A 149 1.11 -27.03 1.43
CA GLY A 149 0.25 -27.82 2.32
C GLY A 149 -1.00 -28.39 1.65
N PHE A 150 -1.38 -27.86 0.48
CA PHE A 150 -2.54 -28.33 -0.30
C PHE A 150 -2.17 -29.18 -1.51
N LYS A 151 -0.94 -29.75 -1.57
CA LYS A 151 -0.51 -30.55 -2.74
C LYS A 151 -1.40 -31.74 -3.04
N ASP A 152 -1.91 -32.40 -1.98
CA ASP A 152 -2.67 -33.64 -2.10
C ASP A 152 -4.19 -33.41 -2.10
N ASP A 153 -4.65 -32.30 -1.52
CA ASP A 153 -6.06 -31.91 -1.49
C ASP A 153 -6.22 -30.39 -1.47
N ASP A 154 -6.68 -29.84 -2.58
CA ASP A 154 -6.90 -28.40 -2.75
C ASP A 154 -8.33 -27.92 -2.43
N THR A 155 -9.18 -28.82 -1.89
CA THR A 155 -10.61 -28.56 -1.63
C THR A 155 -10.80 -27.31 -0.78
N TYR A 156 -9.99 -27.15 0.26
CA TYR A 156 -10.09 -26.02 1.19
C TYR A 156 -9.13 -24.85 0.86
N MET A 157 -8.26 -25.01 -0.13
CA MET A 157 -7.36 -23.95 -0.54
C MET A 157 -8.15 -22.74 -1.05
N LYS A 158 -7.86 -21.54 -0.53
CA LYS A 158 -8.50 -20.29 -0.99
C LYS A 158 -7.93 -19.83 -2.32
N LEU A 159 -8.74 -19.13 -3.10
CA LEU A 159 -8.26 -18.44 -4.29
C LEU A 159 -7.22 -17.39 -3.89
N LEU A 160 -6.19 -17.18 -4.69
CA LEU A 160 -5.07 -16.27 -4.37
C LEU A 160 -5.53 -14.89 -3.90
N LYS A 161 -6.52 -14.29 -4.56
CA LYS A 161 -7.05 -12.98 -4.17
C LYS A 161 -7.61 -12.94 -2.74
N TYR A 162 -8.25 -14.03 -2.29
CA TYR A 162 -8.84 -14.13 -0.96
C TYR A 162 -7.82 -14.56 0.09
N PHE A 163 -6.77 -15.27 -0.29
CA PHE A 163 -5.64 -15.54 0.57
C PHE A 163 -4.88 -14.26 0.92
N ILE A 164 -4.63 -13.39 -0.08
CA ILE A 164 -3.95 -12.11 0.13
C ILE A 164 -4.79 -11.21 1.02
N PHE A 165 -6.06 -11.00 0.65
CA PHE A 165 -6.94 -10.10 1.37
C PHE A 165 -8.40 -10.37 1.03
N LYS A 166 -9.23 -10.59 2.06
CA LYS A 166 -10.66 -10.82 1.94
C LYS A 166 -11.41 -9.69 2.64
N ASP A 167 -12.38 -9.15 1.96
CA ASP A 167 -13.33 -8.17 2.45
C ASP A 167 -14.72 -8.82 2.46
N ASP A 168 -15.22 -9.19 3.62
CA ASP A 168 -16.55 -9.74 3.81
C ASP A 168 -17.47 -8.69 4.40
N LYS A 169 -18.63 -8.50 3.77
CA LYS A 169 -19.70 -7.73 4.37
C LYS A 169 -20.44 -8.62 5.36
N LYS A 170 -20.39 -8.26 6.63
CA LYS A 170 -21.12 -8.91 7.71
C LYS A 170 -22.18 -7.98 8.28
N LEU A 171 -23.23 -8.57 8.84
CA LEU A 171 -24.22 -7.85 9.64
C LEU A 171 -23.81 -7.99 11.11
N ASP A 172 -23.80 -6.88 11.83
CA ASP A 172 -23.65 -6.93 13.28
C ASP A 172 -24.97 -7.31 13.98
N SER A 173 -24.93 -7.39 15.30
CA SER A 173 -26.12 -7.70 16.12
C SER A 173 -27.21 -6.63 16.04
N SER A 174 -26.89 -5.43 15.56
CA SER A 174 -27.83 -4.30 15.37
C SER A 174 -28.45 -4.31 13.97
N GLY A 175 -27.96 -5.17 13.06
CA GLY A 175 -28.36 -5.22 11.65
C GLY A 175 -27.60 -4.25 10.74
N ASP A 176 -26.57 -3.59 11.25
CA ASP A 176 -25.71 -2.71 10.46
C ASP A 176 -24.67 -3.53 9.69
N ILE A 177 -24.40 -3.09 8.46
CA ILE A 177 -23.41 -3.75 7.61
C ILE A 177 -22.02 -3.20 7.96
N TYR A 178 -21.12 -4.09 8.41
CA TYR A 178 -19.72 -3.78 8.54
C TYR A 178 -18.86 -4.64 7.59
N ILE A 179 -17.68 -4.16 7.29
CA ILE A 179 -16.71 -4.88 6.44
C ILE A 179 -15.72 -5.58 7.37
N ASP A 180 -15.79 -6.92 7.39
CA ASP A 180 -14.81 -7.76 8.05
C ASP A 180 -13.66 -8.01 7.08
N GLU A 181 -12.54 -7.37 7.36
CA GLU A 181 -11.35 -7.44 6.52
C GLU A 181 -10.34 -8.40 7.15
N SER A 182 -10.03 -9.47 6.45
CA SER A 182 -9.09 -10.48 6.91
C SER A 182 -8.04 -10.81 5.87
N SER A 183 -6.86 -11.21 6.33
CA SER A 183 -5.77 -11.68 5.48
C SER A 183 -5.20 -12.97 6.05
N GLU A 184 -5.41 -14.08 5.35
CA GLU A 184 -4.80 -15.34 5.72
C GLU A 184 -3.29 -15.33 5.48
N LEU A 185 -2.84 -14.56 4.48
CA LEU A 185 -1.42 -14.32 4.25
C LEU A 185 -0.71 -13.78 5.51
N VAL A 186 -1.34 -12.86 6.25
CA VAL A 186 -0.78 -12.35 7.51
C VAL A 186 -0.63 -13.46 8.53
N ALA A 187 -1.64 -14.32 8.71
CA ALA A 187 -1.56 -15.44 9.63
C ALA A 187 -0.37 -16.36 9.31
N PHE A 188 -0.13 -16.63 8.02
CA PHE A 188 0.99 -17.46 7.56
C PHE A 188 2.36 -16.76 7.64
N ILE A 189 2.41 -15.44 7.61
CA ILE A 189 3.65 -14.69 7.84
C ILE A 189 4.01 -14.68 9.33
N GLU A 190 3.02 -14.43 10.20
CA GLU A 190 3.22 -14.29 11.63
C GLU A 190 3.42 -15.64 12.36
N ASN A 191 2.93 -16.73 11.76
CA ASN A 191 3.08 -18.08 12.30
C ASN A 191 3.80 -18.99 11.29
N PRO A 192 5.13 -19.00 11.28
CA PRO A 192 5.94 -19.79 10.32
C PRO A 192 5.71 -21.30 10.39
N GLU A 193 5.17 -21.83 11.49
CA GLU A 193 4.82 -23.23 11.70
C GLU A 193 3.54 -23.66 10.99
N LEU A 194 2.70 -22.70 10.54
CA LEU A 194 1.48 -23.03 9.82
C LEU A 194 1.82 -23.62 8.45
N ILE A 195 1.18 -24.75 8.16
CA ILE A 195 1.22 -25.42 6.85
C ILE A 195 -0.22 -25.49 6.34
N GLY A 196 -0.45 -25.13 5.07
CA GLY A 196 -1.76 -25.25 4.44
C GLY A 196 -2.28 -26.69 4.48
N GLY A 197 -3.58 -26.88 4.49
CA GLY A 197 -4.20 -28.22 4.45
C GLY A 197 -4.15 -29.03 5.75
N THR A 198 -3.39 -28.62 6.75
CA THR A 198 -3.54 -29.18 8.09
C THR A 198 -4.81 -28.61 8.71
N ASN A 199 -5.73 -29.49 9.14
CA ASN A 199 -6.96 -29.13 9.86
C ASN A 199 -6.61 -28.47 11.22
N ASN A 200 -5.97 -27.34 11.19
CA ASN A 200 -5.99 -26.42 12.30
C ASN A 200 -7.26 -25.60 12.10
N ASP A 201 -8.33 -26.02 12.78
CA ASP A 201 -9.44 -25.15 13.11
C ASP A 201 -8.85 -23.84 13.68
N ILE A 202 -8.61 -22.87 12.79
CA ILE A 202 -8.48 -21.48 13.18
C ILE A 202 -9.94 -20.99 13.34
N GLY A 203 -10.71 -21.78 14.07
CA GLY A 203 -11.98 -21.46 14.63
C GLY A 203 -11.71 -20.99 16.05
N GLU A 204 -12.08 -19.74 16.32
CA GLU A 204 -12.21 -19.18 17.66
C GLU A 204 -10.89 -18.89 18.41
N ILE A 205 -10.20 -17.84 17.99
CA ILE A 205 -9.59 -16.95 18.96
C ILE A 205 -10.57 -15.78 19.12
N ILE A 206 -11.36 -15.88 20.18
CA ILE A 206 -12.26 -14.85 20.72
C ILE A 206 -11.45 -13.60 21.09
#